data_3ac1d6f9d21bda79af9d336856d97a85
#
_entry.id   3ac1d6f9d21bda79af9d336856d97a85
#
_cell.length_a   1.000
_cell.length_b   1.000
_cell.length_c   1.000
_cell.angle_alpha   90.00
_cell.angle_beta   90.00
_cell.angle_gamma   90.00
#
_symmetry.space_group_name_H-M   'P 1'
#
loop_
_entity.id
_entity.type
_entity.pdbx_description
1 polymer ?
#
loop_
_entity_poly.entity_id
_entity_poly.type
_entity_poly.pdbx_seq_one_letter_code
_entity_poly.pdbx_strand_id
1 'polypeptide(L)'
;MENCLFCKIIAGTIPSTKVYEDETILAFRDIAPQAPTHVLVVPKVHIEDCNGITAENSAVVAHIFETIPEIAKAEGLANGYRVVSNCGADAGQTVQHLHFHILGGKALDLKMA
;
A
#
# COMPACT_ATOMS: atom_id res chain seq x y z
N MET A 1 0.70 -4.15 -17.60
CA MET A 1 0.21 -5.37 -16.95
C MET A 1 -1.30 -5.42 -16.99
N GLU A 2 -1.82 -6.03 -18.03
CA GLU A 2 -3.27 -6.04 -18.29
C GLU A 2 -4.07 -6.77 -17.22
N ASN A 3 -3.48 -7.78 -16.60
CA ASN A 3 -4.17 -8.58 -15.58
C ASN A 3 -3.96 -8.08 -14.15
N CYS A 4 -3.25 -6.97 -13.97
CA CYS A 4 -2.97 -6.44 -12.65
C CYS A 4 -4.04 -5.41 -12.27
N LEU A 5 -4.80 -5.72 -11.21
CA LEU A 5 -5.82 -4.80 -10.69
C LEU A 5 -5.23 -3.44 -10.33
N PHE A 6 -4.07 -3.42 -9.65
CA PHE A 6 -3.47 -2.16 -9.21
C PHE A 6 -2.87 -1.38 -10.37
N CYS A 7 -2.32 -2.05 -11.38
CA CYS A 7 -1.90 -1.37 -12.61
C CYS A 7 -3.09 -0.68 -13.30
N LYS A 8 -4.26 -1.30 -13.27
CA LYS A 8 -5.49 -0.70 -13.82
C LYS A 8 -5.95 0.50 -13.00
N ILE A 9 -5.83 0.44 -11.69
CA ILE A 9 -6.14 1.58 -10.81
C ILE A 9 -5.17 2.72 -11.07
N ILE A 10 -3.87 2.43 -11.19
CA ILE A 10 -2.84 3.42 -11.49
C ILE A 10 -3.12 4.11 -12.83
N ALA A 11 -3.53 3.33 -13.83
CA ALA A 11 -3.85 3.85 -15.17
C ALA A 11 -5.18 4.63 -15.20
N GLY A 12 -5.99 4.55 -14.14
CA GLY A 12 -7.30 5.19 -14.11
C GLY A 12 -8.41 4.40 -14.79
N THR A 13 -8.13 3.17 -15.24
CA THR A 13 -9.12 2.30 -15.88
C THR A 13 -10.15 1.81 -14.88
N ILE A 14 -9.73 1.57 -13.64
CA ILE A 14 -10.60 1.21 -12.53
C ILE A 14 -10.55 2.36 -11.51
N PRO A 15 -11.71 2.88 -11.07
CA PRO A 15 -11.71 4.01 -10.13
C PRO A 15 -11.24 3.59 -8.74
N SER A 16 -10.72 4.56 -7.99
CA SER A 16 -10.30 4.38 -6.60
C SER A 16 -10.47 5.71 -5.87
N THR A 17 -10.50 5.64 -4.53
CA THR A 17 -10.50 6.85 -3.70
C THR A 17 -9.05 7.14 -3.32
N LYS A 18 -8.43 8.05 -4.04
CA LYS A 18 -7.02 8.42 -3.84
C LYS A 18 -6.86 9.27 -2.59
N VAL A 19 -5.80 9.03 -1.82
CA VAL A 19 -5.40 9.85 -0.69
C VAL A 19 -4.06 10.55 -0.92
N TYR A 20 -3.24 10.04 -1.81
CA TYR A 20 -1.96 10.64 -2.19
C TYR A 20 -1.54 10.11 -3.56
N GLU A 21 -0.89 10.94 -4.35
CA GLU A 21 -0.34 10.51 -5.62
C GLU A 21 0.80 11.44 -6.04
N ASP A 22 1.87 10.84 -6.56
CA ASP A 22 2.93 11.57 -7.24
C ASP A 22 3.39 10.79 -8.47
N GLU A 23 4.56 11.12 -9.03
CA GLU A 23 5.03 10.49 -10.26
C GLU A 23 5.30 9.00 -10.13
N THR A 24 5.65 8.52 -8.94
CA THR A 24 6.14 7.16 -8.73
C THR A 24 5.28 6.29 -7.86
N ILE A 25 4.41 6.87 -7.03
CA ILE A 25 3.55 6.11 -6.10
C ILE A 25 2.12 6.62 -6.11
N LEU A 26 1.21 5.74 -5.71
CA LEU A 26 -0.20 6.05 -5.52
C LEU A 26 -0.65 5.43 -4.20
N ALA A 27 -1.44 6.19 -3.43
CA ALA A 27 -2.09 5.68 -2.23
C ALA A 27 -3.60 5.85 -2.36
N PHE A 28 -4.35 4.82 -2.04
CA PHE A 28 -5.81 4.82 -2.16
C PHE A 28 -6.44 3.97 -1.06
N ARG A 29 -7.73 4.22 -0.79
CA ARG A 29 -8.44 3.51 0.26
C ARG A 29 -8.78 2.10 -0.16
N ASP A 30 -8.63 1.15 0.77
CA ASP A 30 -9.09 -0.22 0.57
C ASP A 30 -10.63 -0.23 0.56
N ILE A 31 -11.23 -0.94 -0.40
CA ILE A 31 -12.69 -1.03 -0.52
C ILE A 31 -13.31 -2.00 0.51
N ALA A 32 -12.47 -2.81 1.15
CA ALA A 32 -12.88 -3.74 2.20
C ALA A 32 -12.04 -3.49 3.45
N PRO A 33 -12.19 -2.32 4.11
CA PRO A 33 -11.27 -1.90 5.15
C PRO A 33 -11.31 -2.83 6.36
N GLN A 34 -10.11 -3.12 6.90
CA GLN A 34 -9.91 -3.95 8.08
C GLN A 34 -9.68 -3.10 9.34
N ALA A 35 -9.70 -1.79 9.21
CA ALA A 35 -9.55 -0.83 10.29
C ALA A 35 -10.25 0.46 9.88
N PRO A 36 -10.56 1.38 10.81
CA PRO A 36 -11.20 2.67 10.47
C PRO A 36 -10.44 3.44 9.38
N THR A 37 -9.10 3.40 9.43
CA THR A 37 -8.26 3.87 8.32
C THR A 37 -7.54 2.66 7.74
N HIS A 38 -7.75 2.42 6.46
CA HIS A 38 -7.06 1.36 5.73
C HIS A 38 -6.71 1.87 4.33
N VAL A 39 -5.45 2.21 4.15
CA VAL A 39 -4.91 2.78 2.91
C VAL A 39 -3.90 1.81 2.32
N LEU A 40 -3.91 1.68 1.00
CA LEU A 40 -2.92 0.90 0.26
C LEU A 40 -1.97 1.87 -0.44
N VAL A 41 -0.67 1.65 -0.30
CA VAL A 41 0.37 2.43 -1.00
C VAL A 41 1.07 1.51 -1.97
N VAL A 42 1.11 1.90 -3.24
CA VAL A 42 1.69 1.08 -4.30
C VAL A 42 2.70 1.86 -5.13
N PRO A 43 3.77 1.21 -5.59
CA PRO A 43 4.60 1.81 -6.63
C PRO A 43 3.85 1.79 -7.96
N LYS A 44 4.03 2.82 -8.78
CA LYS A 44 3.41 2.87 -10.11
C LYS A 44 4.06 1.88 -11.06
N VAL A 45 5.37 1.63 -10.90
CA VAL A 45 6.04 0.55 -11.62
C VAL A 45 5.56 -0.79 -11.05
N HIS A 46 5.30 -1.75 -11.92
CA HIS A 46 4.85 -3.07 -11.48
C HIS A 46 6.01 -3.86 -10.86
N ILE A 47 5.90 -4.13 -9.57
CA ILE A 47 6.77 -5.06 -8.83
C ILE A 47 5.80 -6.08 -8.23
N GLU A 48 6.06 -7.36 -8.41
CA GLU A 48 5.09 -8.39 -8.02
C GLU A 48 4.89 -8.49 -6.50
N ASP A 49 6.01 -8.53 -5.76
CA ASP A 49 5.99 -8.67 -4.30
C ASP A 49 7.34 -8.25 -3.72
N CYS A 50 7.53 -8.45 -2.41
CA CYS A 50 8.78 -8.08 -1.74
C CYS A 50 10.02 -8.77 -2.33
N ASN A 51 9.86 -9.96 -2.89
CA ASN A 51 10.97 -10.67 -3.52
C ASN A 51 11.45 -10.00 -4.81
N GLY A 52 10.61 -9.16 -5.40
CA GLY A 52 10.96 -8.42 -6.62
C GLY A 52 11.69 -7.10 -6.37
N ILE A 53 11.94 -6.75 -5.11
CA ILE A 53 12.67 -5.52 -4.78
C ILE A 53 14.17 -5.76 -5.01
N THR A 54 14.80 -4.88 -5.79
CA THR A 54 16.21 -4.98 -6.16
C THR A 54 16.90 -3.62 -5.98
N ALA A 55 18.22 -3.58 -6.16
CA ALA A 55 18.96 -2.33 -6.12
C ALA A 55 18.48 -1.34 -7.19
N GLU A 56 17.96 -1.83 -8.31
CA GLU A 56 17.48 -0.99 -9.41
C GLU A 56 16.14 -0.34 -9.13
N ASN A 57 15.31 -0.92 -8.24
CA ASN A 57 13.96 -0.39 -7.97
C ASN A 57 13.70 -0.04 -6.51
N SER A 58 14.65 -0.28 -5.61
CA SER A 58 14.44 -0.06 -4.17
C SER A 58 14.19 1.41 -3.81
N ALA A 59 14.60 2.35 -4.66
CA ALA A 59 14.36 3.77 -4.41
C ALA A 59 12.88 4.11 -4.29
N VAL A 60 12.00 3.45 -5.05
CA VAL A 60 10.55 3.69 -4.94
C VAL A 60 10.01 3.15 -3.62
N VAL A 61 10.57 2.07 -3.10
CA VAL A 61 10.18 1.53 -1.79
C VAL A 61 10.61 2.48 -0.68
N ALA A 62 11.83 3.01 -0.76
CA ALA A 62 12.28 4.03 0.18
C ALA A 62 11.35 5.24 0.16
N HIS A 63 10.95 5.68 -1.03
CA HIS A 63 10.03 6.82 -1.19
C HIS A 63 8.66 6.52 -0.56
N ILE A 64 8.15 5.31 -0.71
CA ILE A 64 6.91 4.88 -0.05
C ILE A 64 7.04 5.08 1.46
N PHE A 65 8.12 4.58 2.07
CA PHE A 65 8.31 4.68 3.51
C PHE A 65 8.57 6.12 3.98
N GLU A 66 9.15 6.96 3.15
CA GLU A 66 9.29 8.38 3.44
C GLU A 66 7.94 9.11 3.39
N THR A 67 7.01 8.62 2.57
CA THR A 67 5.69 9.24 2.37
C THR A 67 4.65 8.74 3.37
N ILE A 68 4.77 7.50 3.85
CA ILE A 68 3.82 6.92 4.80
C ILE A 68 3.56 7.82 6.02
N PRO A 69 4.57 8.42 6.68
CA PRO A 69 4.29 9.32 7.81
C PRO A 69 3.44 10.52 7.43
N GLU A 70 3.61 11.07 6.23
CA GLU A 70 2.80 12.19 5.74
C GLU A 70 1.35 11.77 5.52
N ILE A 71 1.14 10.60 4.94
CA ILE A 71 -0.21 10.04 4.74
C ILE A 71 -0.87 9.79 6.10
N ALA A 72 -0.14 9.19 7.03
CA ALA A 72 -0.65 8.90 8.37
C ALA A 72 -1.05 10.18 9.09
N LYS A 73 -0.26 11.24 8.98
CA LYS A 73 -0.57 12.54 9.59
C LYS A 73 -1.86 13.12 8.99
N ALA A 74 -1.99 13.07 7.67
CA ALA A 74 -3.19 13.56 6.98
C ALA A 74 -4.43 12.75 7.38
N GLU A 75 -4.28 11.47 7.68
CA GLU A 75 -5.37 10.59 8.10
C GLU A 75 -5.65 10.67 9.62
N GLY A 76 -4.93 11.50 10.36
CA GLY A 76 -5.15 11.68 11.78
C GLY A 76 -4.65 10.53 12.66
N LEU A 77 -3.64 9.80 12.22
CA LEU A 77 -3.14 8.62 12.92
C LEU A 77 -2.03 8.96 13.94
N ALA A 78 -2.28 9.98 14.77
CA ALA A 78 -1.28 10.49 15.73
C ALA A 78 -0.88 9.46 16.79
N ASN A 79 -1.78 8.52 17.12
CA ASN A 79 -1.52 7.50 18.14
C ASN A 79 -0.85 6.26 17.60
N GLY A 80 -0.50 6.25 16.33
CA GLY A 80 0.20 5.13 15.71
C GLY A 80 -0.61 4.42 14.64
N TYR A 81 0.08 3.58 13.91
CA TYR A 81 -0.50 2.82 12.79
C TYR A 81 0.38 1.60 12.52
N ARG A 82 -0.15 0.67 11.76
CA ARG A 82 0.57 -0.54 11.36
C ARG A 82 0.78 -0.53 9.86
N VAL A 83 1.98 -0.90 9.43
CA VAL A 83 2.32 -1.08 8.01
C VAL A 83 2.51 -2.56 7.77
N VAL A 84 1.82 -3.11 6.77
CA VAL A 84 1.87 -4.54 6.45
C VAL A 84 2.06 -4.69 4.94
N SER A 85 2.95 -5.60 4.54
CA SER A 85 3.02 -6.06 3.16
C SER A 85 3.03 -7.58 3.16
N ASN A 86 2.09 -8.19 2.44
CA ASN A 86 1.98 -9.63 2.33
C ASN A 86 2.71 -10.10 1.08
N CYS A 87 3.55 -11.09 1.22
CA CYS A 87 4.35 -11.63 0.12
C CYS A 87 4.05 -13.12 -0.05
N GLY A 88 3.40 -13.47 -1.16
CA GLY A 88 3.14 -14.85 -1.53
C GLY A 88 1.87 -15.44 -0.90
N ALA A 89 1.59 -16.67 -1.29
CA ALA A 89 0.35 -17.35 -0.95
C ALA A 89 0.17 -17.57 0.54
N ASP A 90 1.22 -17.97 1.24
CA ASP A 90 1.13 -18.25 2.67
C ASP A 90 0.87 -17.00 3.49
N ALA A 91 1.21 -15.83 2.98
CA ALA A 91 0.93 -14.55 3.63
C ALA A 91 -0.43 -13.98 3.25
N GLY A 92 -1.15 -14.61 2.31
CA GLY A 92 -2.45 -14.15 1.87
C GLY A 92 -2.39 -13.00 0.86
N GLN A 93 -1.32 -12.92 0.08
CA GLN A 93 -1.25 -11.92 -0.98
C GLN A 93 -2.26 -12.25 -2.08
N THR A 94 -3.25 -11.38 -2.28
CA THR A 94 -4.32 -11.61 -3.26
C THR A 94 -4.13 -10.83 -4.55
N VAL A 95 -3.38 -9.74 -4.52
CA VAL A 95 -3.05 -8.94 -5.72
C VAL A 95 -1.54 -8.99 -5.93
N GLN A 96 -1.12 -9.44 -7.10
CA GLN A 96 0.30 -9.65 -7.42
C GLN A 96 0.94 -8.35 -7.93
N HIS A 97 0.89 -7.34 -7.08
CA HIS A 97 1.51 -6.04 -7.25
C HIS A 97 1.88 -5.57 -5.84
N LEU A 98 3.15 -5.31 -5.62
CA LEU A 98 3.68 -4.90 -4.31
C LEU A 98 2.82 -3.77 -3.73
N HIS A 99 2.37 -3.95 -2.50
CA HIS A 99 1.60 -2.93 -1.82
C HIS A 99 1.80 -3.00 -0.31
N PHE A 100 1.65 -1.85 0.32
CA PHE A 100 1.79 -1.69 1.76
C PHE A 100 0.46 -1.19 2.31
N HIS A 101 -0.10 -1.94 3.27
CA HIS A 101 -1.30 -1.52 3.98
C HIS A 101 -0.90 -0.57 5.09
N ILE A 102 -1.62 0.54 5.24
CA ILE A 102 -1.56 1.39 6.41
C ILE A 102 -2.87 1.19 7.17
N LEU A 103 -2.78 0.66 8.38
CA LEU A 103 -3.94 0.34 9.21
C LEU A 103 -3.89 1.17 10.49
N GLY A 104 -4.97 1.85 10.81
CA GLY A 104 -5.01 2.68 12.01
C GLY A 104 -6.40 3.17 12.34
N GLY A 105 -6.47 4.10 13.28
CA GLY A 105 -7.73 4.70 13.73
C GLY A 105 -8.36 3.98 14.91
N LYS A 106 -7.72 2.93 15.43
CA LYS A 106 -8.10 2.24 16.67
C LYS A 106 -6.89 1.50 17.20
N ALA A 107 -6.97 1.03 18.45
CA ALA A 107 -5.97 0.13 18.98
C ALA A 107 -6.06 -1.22 18.24
N LEU A 108 -4.96 -1.62 17.61
CA LEU A 108 -4.89 -2.86 16.86
C LEU A 108 -4.44 -3.98 17.79
N ASP A 109 -4.88 -5.21 17.48
CA ASP A 109 -4.49 -6.39 18.25
C ASP A 109 -2.97 -6.57 18.18
N LEU A 110 -2.38 -7.05 19.28
CA LEU A 110 -0.94 -7.31 19.34
C LEU A 110 -0.53 -8.54 18.53
N LYS A 111 -1.47 -9.40 18.19
CA LYS A 111 -1.19 -10.55 17.33
C LYS A 111 -0.73 -10.09 15.94
N MET A 112 0.29 -10.77 15.43
CA MET A 112 0.82 -10.48 14.09
C MET A 112 0.21 -11.41 13.03
N ALA A 113 -0.33 -12.53 13.43
CA ALA A 113 -0.94 -13.49 12.52
C ALA A 113 -2.16 -14.16 13.12
#